data_65a7a4672589f44afdf35418ae354b86
#
_entry.id   65a7a4672589f44afdf35418ae354b86
#
_cell.length_a   1.000
_cell.length_b   1.000
_cell.length_c   1.000
_cell.angle_alpha   90.00
_cell.angle_beta   90.00
_cell.angle_gamma   90.00
#
_symmetry.space_group_name_H-M   'P 1'
#
loop_
_entity.id
_entity.type
_entity.pdbx_description
1 polymer ?
#
loop_
_entity_poly.entity_id
_entity_poly.type
_entity_poly.pdbx_seq_one_letter_code
_entity_poly.pdbx_strand_id
1 'polypeptide(L)'
;AMGWAVLHPDAPMCAVTLGDQTAENEFYRLTLDDSGRIASLFDKTAEREVFRAGCAGNELQIFEDFPRQYDAWEITNYYKQKMTVLDDPAQITPVTDGSRAGFRIEKKYYDSTICQTIWLYSANRRIDVENEIDWHEHHQLLKAAFPFDLHATKATYEIQFGHLERPTTENTTWEAAKFEVCGHKWADMSENGYGVSLLNDCKYGFSAEENTLKLTLLKCATNPNPEADQGHHTFTYSLLPHTGDFRDAHTIREAYRLNQPLMTTALHPHDDTSMPAAFS
;
A
#
# COMPACT_ATOMS: atom_id res chain seq x y z
N ALA A 1 10.72 -20.78 3.08
CA ALA A 1 10.93 -22.19 2.69
C ALA A 1 10.73 -22.31 1.19
N MET A 2 11.59 -23.00 0.50
CA MET A 2 11.40 -23.38 -0.90
C MET A 2 10.68 -24.72 -0.94
N GLY A 3 9.70 -24.87 -1.83
CA GLY A 3 8.94 -26.08 -1.93
C GLY A 3 7.86 -26.01 -2.99
N TRP A 4 7.09 -27.05 -3.10
CA TRP A 4 5.94 -27.12 -3.98
C TRP A 4 4.77 -27.82 -3.26
N ALA A 5 3.56 -27.58 -3.75
CA ALA A 5 2.36 -28.28 -3.30
C ALA A 5 1.41 -28.48 -4.46
N VAL A 6 0.68 -29.59 -4.46
CA VAL A 6 -0.41 -29.82 -5.41
C VAL A 6 -1.67 -29.12 -4.85
N LEU A 7 -2.22 -28.22 -5.65
CA LEU A 7 -3.49 -27.57 -5.35
C LEU A 7 -4.59 -28.25 -6.16
N HIS A 8 -5.68 -28.61 -5.51
CA HIS A 8 -6.87 -29.11 -6.18
C HIS A 8 -7.80 -27.93 -6.56
N PRO A 9 -8.50 -27.99 -7.70
CA PRO A 9 -9.28 -26.84 -8.22
C PRO A 9 -10.55 -26.51 -7.43
N ASP A 10 -10.87 -27.25 -6.37
CA ASP A 10 -11.96 -26.91 -5.45
C ASP A 10 -11.61 -25.67 -4.62
N ALA A 11 -11.49 -24.53 -5.29
CA ALA A 11 -11.26 -23.26 -4.62
C ALA A 11 -12.49 -22.91 -3.76
N PRO A 12 -12.28 -22.50 -2.49
CA PRO A 12 -13.40 -22.00 -1.70
C PRO A 12 -14.04 -20.80 -2.40
N MET A 13 -15.36 -20.73 -2.37
CA MET A 13 -16.10 -19.55 -2.87
C MET A 13 -15.62 -18.31 -2.14
N CYS A 14 -15.61 -17.18 -2.84
CA CYS A 14 -15.27 -15.90 -2.23
C CYS A 14 -16.20 -15.61 -1.04
N ALA A 15 -15.64 -15.47 0.16
CA ALA A 15 -16.38 -15.16 1.38
C ALA A 15 -16.39 -13.65 1.69
N VAL A 16 -16.04 -12.80 0.71
CA VAL A 16 -16.16 -11.35 0.81
C VAL A 16 -17.54 -10.93 0.34
N THR A 17 -18.27 -10.21 1.19
CA THR A 17 -19.57 -9.63 0.85
C THR A 17 -19.39 -8.20 0.36
N LEU A 18 -19.96 -7.87 -0.79
CA LEU A 18 -19.97 -6.51 -1.33
C LEU A 18 -21.36 -5.87 -1.16
N GLY A 19 -21.38 -4.60 -0.68
CA GLY A 19 -22.52 -3.69 -0.75
C GLY A 19 -22.26 -2.60 -1.78
N ASP A 20 -22.94 -1.47 -1.67
CA ASP A 20 -22.82 -0.36 -2.62
C ASP A 20 -21.38 0.21 -2.66
N GLN A 21 -20.87 0.65 -1.53
CA GLN A 21 -19.48 1.10 -1.33
C GLN A 21 -18.83 0.39 -0.14
N THR A 22 -19.31 -0.80 0.22
CA THR A 22 -18.82 -1.55 1.37
C THR A 22 -18.34 -2.93 0.97
N ALA A 23 -17.23 -3.37 1.54
CA ALA A 23 -16.72 -4.72 1.41
C ALA A 23 -16.46 -5.30 2.81
N GLU A 24 -16.88 -6.55 3.04
CA GLU A 24 -16.77 -7.18 4.34
C GLU A 24 -16.31 -8.62 4.22
N ASN A 25 -15.31 -8.99 5.02
CA ASN A 25 -14.84 -10.36 5.20
C ASN A 25 -14.83 -10.74 6.69
N GLU A 26 -14.22 -11.85 7.05
CA GLU A 26 -14.11 -12.25 8.47
C GLU A 26 -13.26 -11.28 9.31
N PHE A 27 -12.32 -10.55 8.70
CA PHE A 27 -11.36 -9.68 9.40
C PHE A 27 -11.80 -8.23 9.45
N TYR A 28 -12.36 -7.70 8.36
CA TYR A 28 -12.60 -6.28 8.16
C TYR A 28 -13.97 -5.96 7.64
N ARG A 29 -14.43 -4.76 7.96
CA ARG A 29 -15.46 -4.03 7.23
C ARG A 29 -14.84 -2.76 6.68
N LEU A 30 -14.79 -2.64 5.37
CA LEU A 30 -14.27 -1.51 4.62
C LEU A 30 -15.43 -0.72 4.03
N THR A 31 -15.36 0.61 4.09
CA THR A 31 -16.31 1.52 3.44
C THR A 31 -15.54 2.57 2.66
N LEU A 32 -15.92 2.80 1.41
CA LEU A 32 -15.38 3.87 0.56
C LEU A 32 -16.26 5.11 0.66
N ASP A 33 -15.65 6.28 0.43
CA ASP A 33 -16.38 7.51 0.12
C ASP A 33 -16.58 7.68 -1.40
N ASP A 34 -17.31 8.70 -1.81
CA ASP A 34 -17.62 8.97 -3.22
C ASP A 34 -16.37 9.24 -4.08
N SER A 35 -15.26 9.59 -3.47
CA SER A 35 -13.97 9.75 -4.14
C SER A 35 -13.13 8.47 -4.17
N GLY A 36 -13.63 7.36 -3.62
CA GLY A 36 -12.95 6.06 -3.59
C GLY A 36 -11.83 5.96 -2.55
N ARG A 37 -11.74 6.91 -1.58
CA ARG A 37 -10.87 6.77 -0.42
C ARG A 37 -11.50 5.82 0.59
N ILE A 38 -10.71 5.22 1.44
CA ILE A 38 -11.21 4.35 2.50
C ILE A 38 -11.69 5.22 3.67
N ALA A 39 -12.99 5.52 3.69
CA ALA A 39 -13.62 6.34 4.73
C ALA A 39 -13.67 5.64 6.09
N SER A 40 -13.77 4.31 6.10
CA SER A 40 -13.73 3.48 7.32
C SER A 40 -13.08 2.15 6.98
N LEU A 41 -12.23 1.68 7.87
CA LEU A 41 -11.68 0.34 7.90
C LEU A 41 -11.76 -0.16 9.34
N PHE A 42 -12.79 -0.93 9.63
CA PHE A 42 -12.99 -1.50 10.97
C PHE A 42 -12.33 -2.89 11.06
N ASP A 43 -11.33 -3.02 11.92
CA ASP A 43 -10.72 -4.31 12.26
C ASP A 43 -11.60 -5.03 13.30
N LYS A 44 -12.30 -6.09 12.84
CA LYS A 44 -13.20 -6.89 13.67
C LYS A 44 -12.49 -7.68 14.76
N THR A 45 -11.21 -8.02 14.55
CA THR A 45 -10.42 -8.77 15.52
C THR A 45 -9.96 -7.89 16.67
N ALA A 46 -9.58 -6.66 16.37
CA ALA A 46 -9.14 -5.68 17.34
C ALA A 46 -10.30 -4.79 17.86
N GLU A 47 -11.49 -4.92 17.26
CA GLU A 47 -12.70 -4.13 17.57
C GLU A 47 -12.47 -2.62 17.51
N ARG A 48 -11.74 -2.14 16.49
CA ARG A 48 -11.38 -0.72 16.34
C ARG A 48 -11.33 -0.24 14.91
N GLU A 49 -11.45 1.07 14.72
CA GLU A 49 -11.13 1.72 13.46
C GLU A 49 -9.61 1.76 13.25
N VAL A 50 -9.18 1.57 11.99
CA VAL A 50 -7.77 1.65 11.59
C VAL A 50 -7.36 3.08 11.33
N PHE A 51 -8.25 3.90 10.79
CA PHE A 51 -7.99 5.29 10.47
C PHE A 51 -8.57 6.25 11.51
N ARG A 52 -7.88 7.38 11.68
CA ARG A 52 -8.29 8.44 12.59
C ARG A 52 -9.67 9.00 12.20
N ALA A 53 -10.51 9.27 13.19
CA ALA A 53 -11.84 9.81 13.00
C ALA A 53 -11.83 11.09 12.12
N GLY A 54 -12.69 11.12 11.11
CA GLY A 54 -12.80 12.25 10.16
C GLY A 54 -11.69 12.28 9.09
N CYS A 55 -10.82 11.28 9.03
CA CYS A 55 -9.81 11.12 7.99
C CYS A 55 -10.11 9.87 7.16
N ALA A 56 -9.65 9.85 5.91
CA ALA A 56 -9.76 8.70 5.03
C ALA A 56 -8.37 8.12 4.73
N GLY A 57 -8.27 6.80 4.65
CA GLY A 57 -7.07 6.10 4.18
C GLY A 57 -7.04 6.00 2.65
N ASN A 58 -5.89 5.65 2.12
CA ASN A 58 -5.66 5.62 0.67
C ASN A 58 -5.98 6.95 -0.02
N GLU A 59 -5.66 8.06 0.66
CA GLU A 59 -5.83 9.40 0.12
C GLU A 59 -4.70 9.72 -0.85
N LEU A 60 -5.03 9.93 -2.12
CA LEU A 60 -4.06 10.34 -3.13
C LEU A 60 -3.80 11.83 -3.01
N GLN A 61 -2.56 12.17 -2.70
CA GLN A 61 -2.06 13.54 -2.54
C GLN A 61 -1.06 13.85 -3.64
N ILE A 62 -1.22 14.99 -4.30
CA ILE A 62 -0.31 15.50 -5.30
C ILE A 62 0.36 16.75 -4.77
N PHE A 63 1.68 16.80 -4.90
CA PHE A 63 2.51 17.91 -4.47
C PHE A 63 3.28 18.47 -5.66
N GLU A 64 3.43 19.79 -5.74
CA GLU A 64 4.39 20.38 -6.68
C GLU A 64 5.81 20.08 -6.21
N ASP A 65 6.62 19.49 -7.09
CA ASP A 65 8.00 19.11 -6.80
C ASP A 65 8.98 19.82 -7.73
N PHE A 66 9.59 20.91 -7.20
CA PHE A 66 10.57 21.73 -7.91
C PHE A 66 11.85 21.85 -7.05
N PRO A 67 12.70 20.80 -6.99
CA PRO A 67 13.98 20.91 -6.31
C PRO A 67 14.90 21.91 -7.03
N ARG A 68 15.77 22.56 -6.28
CA ARG A 68 16.67 23.59 -6.82
C ARG A 68 17.72 23.03 -7.76
N GLN A 69 18.18 21.80 -7.50
CA GLN A 69 19.20 21.09 -8.26
C GLN A 69 18.87 19.58 -8.25
N TYR A 70 19.48 18.83 -9.15
CA TYR A 70 19.41 17.36 -9.16
C TYR A 70 17.98 16.81 -9.15
N ASP A 71 17.17 17.32 -10.04
CA ASP A 71 15.72 17.09 -10.14
C ASP A 71 15.28 15.62 -9.90
N ALA A 72 16.00 14.65 -10.49
CA ALA A 72 15.68 13.24 -10.30
C ALA A 72 16.14 12.66 -8.94
N TRP A 73 17.07 13.30 -8.24
CA TRP A 73 17.71 12.74 -7.04
C TRP A 73 17.37 13.49 -5.75
N GLU A 74 17.00 14.75 -5.86
CA GLU A 74 16.70 15.58 -4.71
C GLU A 74 15.19 15.72 -4.51
N ILE A 75 14.76 15.70 -3.25
CA ILE A 75 13.45 16.18 -2.81
C ILE A 75 13.69 17.20 -1.72
N THR A 76 13.01 18.34 -1.79
CA THR A 76 13.16 19.41 -0.81
C THR A 76 11.92 19.50 0.07
N ASN A 77 12.08 19.83 1.33
CA ASN A 77 10.99 20.01 2.28
C ASN A 77 9.88 20.99 1.79
N TYR A 78 10.22 21.85 0.84
CA TYR A 78 9.27 22.84 0.27
C TYR A 78 8.11 22.21 -0.48
N TYR A 79 8.22 20.97 -0.96
CA TYR A 79 7.12 20.28 -1.65
C TYR A 79 5.85 20.23 -0.78
N LYS A 80 5.99 20.15 0.55
CA LYS A 80 4.86 20.12 1.50
C LYS A 80 3.99 21.39 1.45
N GLN A 81 4.49 22.50 0.90
CA GLN A 81 3.80 23.78 0.89
C GLN A 81 2.66 23.86 -0.11
N LYS A 82 2.65 23.02 -1.14
CA LYS A 82 1.60 23.01 -2.16
C LYS A 82 1.14 21.59 -2.45
N MET A 83 0.03 21.25 -1.84
CA MET A 83 -0.60 19.94 -1.92
C MET A 83 -2.02 20.07 -2.45
N THR A 84 -2.42 19.14 -3.28
CA THR A 84 -3.79 18.92 -3.75
C THR A 84 -4.20 17.50 -3.40
N VAL A 85 -5.36 17.33 -2.78
CA VAL A 85 -5.98 16.02 -2.55
C VAL A 85 -6.84 15.68 -3.77
N LEU A 86 -6.76 14.44 -4.26
CA LEU A 86 -7.64 13.93 -5.30
C LEU A 86 -8.95 13.42 -4.70
N ASP A 87 -9.81 14.32 -4.28
CA ASP A 87 -11.09 14.03 -3.62
C ASP A 87 -12.33 14.25 -4.50
N ASP A 88 -12.13 14.55 -5.78
CA ASP A 88 -13.23 14.55 -6.75
C ASP A 88 -13.93 13.17 -6.80
N PRO A 89 -15.25 13.14 -7.06
CA PRO A 89 -16.00 11.90 -7.22
C PRO A 89 -15.36 10.97 -8.26
N ALA A 90 -15.23 9.70 -7.91
CA ALA A 90 -14.65 8.66 -8.74
C ALA A 90 -15.71 7.72 -9.32
N GLN A 91 -15.39 7.05 -10.40
CA GLN A 91 -16.16 5.90 -10.84
C GLN A 91 -15.77 4.68 -10.01
N ILE A 92 -16.71 4.15 -9.22
CA ILE A 92 -16.47 3.00 -8.34
C ILE A 92 -17.28 1.83 -8.87
N THR A 93 -16.62 0.71 -9.12
CA THR A 93 -17.24 -0.51 -9.67
C THR A 93 -16.89 -1.72 -8.82
N PRO A 94 -17.86 -2.51 -8.35
CA PRO A 94 -17.57 -3.74 -7.61
C PRO A 94 -16.92 -4.78 -8.53
N VAL A 95 -15.93 -5.50 -8.01
CA VAL A 95 -15.20 -6.54 -8.73
C VAL A 95 -14.98 -7.78 -7.86
N THR A 96 -14.95 -8.96 -8.50
CA THR A 96 -14.70 -10.24 -7.83
C THR A 96 -13.76 -11.07 -8.69
N ASP A 97 -12.75 -11.67 -8.05
CA ASP A 97 -11.79 -12.55 -8.71
C ASP A 97 -11.36 -13.70 -7.77
N GLY A 98 -11.85 -14.90 -8.07
CA GLY A 98 -11.54 -16.09 -7.26
C GLY A 98 -11.95 -15.95 -5.81
N SER A 99 -10.98 -15.89 -4.91
CA SER A 99 -11.17 -15.80 -3.45
C SER A 99 -11.09 -14.37 -2.90
N ARG A 100 -11.11 -13.35 -3.77
CA ARG A 100 -11.05 -11.94 -3.41
C ARG A 100 -12.16 -11.14 -4.06
N ALA A 101 -12.62 -10.08 -3.40
CA ALA A 101 -13.55 -9.13 -3.96
C ALA A 101 -13.28 -7.73 -3.40
N GLY A 102 -13.75 -6.71 -4.10
CA GLY A 102 -13.52 -5.33 -3.74
C GLY A 102 -14.04 -4.35 -4.76
N PHE A 103 -13.33 -3.24 -4.95
CA PHE A 103 -13.78 -2.15 -5.80
C PHE A 103 -12.66 -1.67 -6.73
N ARG A 104 -12.99 -1.50 -8.00
CA ARG A 104 -12.20 -0.76 -8.99
C ARG A 104 -12.63 0.70 -8.95
N ILE A 105 -11.67 1.61 -8.81
CA ILE A 105 -11.83 3.05 -8.62
C ILE A 105 -11.08 3.74 -9.74
N GLU A 106 -11.78 4.50 -10.58
CA GLU A 106 -11.20 5.22 -11.71
C GLU A 106 -11.30 6.74 -11.50
N LYS A 107 -10.15 7.40 -11.63
CA LYS A 107 -9.99 8.85 -11.49
C LYS A 107 -9.24 9.45 -12.67
N LYS A 108 -9.44 10.74 -12.87
CA LYS A 108 -8.64 11.56 -13.80
C LYS A 108 -7.94 12.67 -13.04
N TYR A 109 -6.74 13.00 -13.51
CA TYR A 109 -6.02 14.17 -13.08
C TYR A 109 -5.35 14.79 -14.31
N TYR A 110 -5.87 15.92 -14.79
CA TYR A 110 -5.51 16.56 -16.07
C TYR A 110 -5.49 15.53 -17.23
N ASP A 111 -4.31 15.27 -17.83
CA ASP A 111 -4.14 14.32 -18.93
C ASP A 111 -3.90 12.88 -18.46
N SER A 112 -3.76 12.69 -17.15
CA SER A 112 -3.44 11.40 -16.53
C SER A 112 -4.69 10.65 -16.08
N THR A 113 -4.60 9.32 -16.08
CA THR A 113 -5.64 8.42 -15.54
C THR A 113 -5.08 7.56 -14.44
N ILE A 114 -5.84 7.42 -13.35
CA ILE A 114 -5.48 6.59 -12.21
C ILE A 114 -6.59 5.58 -11.99
N CYS A 115 -6.25 4.31 -12.08
CA CYS A 115 -7.11 3.21 -11.72
C CYS A 115 -6.52 2.45 -10.54
N GLN A 116 -7.31 2.32 -9.47
CA GLN A 116 -6.95 1.52 -8.30
C GLN A 116 -7.97 0.42 -8.10
N THR A 117 -7.52 -0.79 -7.77
CA THR A 117 -8.41 -1.86 -7.34
C THR A 117 -8.06 -2.25 -5.91
N ILE A 118 -8.99 -2.03 -4.99
CA ILE A 118 -8.85 -2.39 -3.58
C ILE A 118 -9.47 -3.77 -3.37
N TRP A 119 -8.67 -4.72 -2.90
CA TRP A 119 -9.06 -6.11 -2.71
C TRP A 119 -9.10 -6.51 -1.24
N LEU A 120 -10.20 -7.16 -0.84
CA LEU A 120 -10.27 -7.97 0.37
C LEU A 120 -10.23 -9.46 -0.01
N TYR A 121 -9.59 -10.26 0.82
CA TYR A 121 -9.45 -11.70 0.62
C TYR A 121 -10.33 -12.50 1.58
N SER A 122 -10.77 -13.68 1.16
CA SER A 122 -11.57 -14.58 2.01
C SER A 122 -10.81 -15.10 3.24
N ALA A 123 -9.50 -15.34 3.11
CA ALA A 123 -8.69 -15.98 4.14
C ALA A 123 -7.32 -15.32 4.36
N ASN A 124 -7.17 -14.05 3.98
CA ASN A 124 -5.95 -13.29 4.18
C ASN A 124 -6.30 -11.93 4.79
N ARG A 125 -5.52 -11.52 5.79
CA ARG A 125 -5.68 -10.20 6.44
C ARG A 125 -5.13 -9.04 5.61
N ARG A 126 -4.35 -9.31 4.57
CA ARG A 126 -3.79 -8.26 3.71
C ARG A 126 -4.89 -7.64 2.85
N ILE A 127 -4.87 -6.33 2.73
CA ILE A 127 -5.74 -5.55 1.86
C ILE A 127 -4.84 -5.00 0.76
N ASP A 128 -5.00 -5.49 -0.46
CA ASP A 128 -4.15 -5.08 -1.58
C ASP A 128 -4.80 -3.93 -2.35
N VAL A 129 -3.98 -2.96 -2.76
CA VAL A 129 -4.34 -1.88 -3.66
C VAL A 129 -3.49 -2.02 -4.92
N GLU A 130 -4.06 -2.62 -5.95
CA GLU A 130 -3.45 -2.73 -7.26
C GLU A 130 -3.64 -1.41 -8.01
N ASN A 131 -2.58 -0.91 -8.63
CA ASN A 131 -2.58 0.37 -9.33
C ASN A 131 -2.23 0.17 -10.80
N GLU A 132 -3.01 0.82 -11.67
CA GLU A 132 -2.75 1.02 -13.08
C GLU A 132 -2.86 2.52 -13.34
N ILE A 133 -1.73 3.17 -13.60
CA ILE A 133 -1.66 4.62 -13.78
C ILE A 133 -1.08 4.91 -15.15
N ASP A 134 -1.76 5.70 -15.97
CA ASP A 134 -1.21 6.29 -17.17
C ASP A 134 -0.95 7.77 -16.88
N TRP A 135 0.34 8.13 -16.70
CA TRP A 135 0.77 9.40 -16.14
C TRP A 135 1.42 10.31 -17.17
N HIS A 136 0.96 11.57 -17.23
CA HIS A 136 1.40 12.56 -18.21
C HIS A 136 1.77 13.91 -17.59
N GLU A 137 1.90 13.98 -16.27
CA GLU A 137 2.23 15.21 -15.57
C GLU A 137 3.73 15.30 -15.24
N HIS A 138 4.27 16.53 -15.22
CA HIS A 138 5.64 16.82 -14.85
C HIS A 138 5.71 17.57 -13.51
N HIS A 139 6.80 17.38 -12.76
CA HIS A 139 7.03 18.05 -11.48
C HIS A 139 5.89 17.87 -10.48
N GLN A 140 5.24 16.71 -10.52
CA GLN A 140 4.18 16.30 -9.61
C GLN A 140 4.63 15.08 -8.83
N LEU A 141 4.67 15.22 -7.50
CA LEU A 141 4.93 14.10 -6.59
C LEU A 141 3.59 13.51 -6.15
N LEU A 142 3.30 12.29 -6.58
CA LEU A 142 2.08 11.56 -6.20
C LEU A 142 2.36 10.66 -5.00
N LYS A 143 1.55 10.78 -3.96
CA LYS A 143 1.62 9.95 -2.75
C LYS A 143 0.27 9.35 -2.39
N ALA A 144 0.30 8.17 -1.76
CA ALA A 144 -0.83 7.59 -1.03
C ALA A 144 -0.63 7.81 0.47
N ALA A 145 -1.61 8.41 1.14
CA ALA A 145 -1.56 8.76 2.55
C ALA A 145 -2.52 7.91 3.40
N PHE A 146 -2.05 7.53 4.58
CA PHE A 146 -2.75 6.66 5.53
C PHE A 146 -2.68 7.26 6.93
N PRO A 147 -3.68 8.05 7.35
CA PRO A 147 -3.75 8.66 8.69
C PRO A 147 -4.30 7.64 9.71
N PHE A 148 -3.41 6.83 10.28
CA PHE A 148 -3.78 5.78 11.23
C PHE A 148 -4.25 6.34 12.57
N ASP A 149 -5.19 5.64 13.22
CA ASP A 149 -5.60 5.91 14.60
C ASP A 149 -4.65 5.23 15.58
N LEU A 150 -3.40 5.71 15.61
CA LEU A 150 -2.30 5.19 16.40
C LEU A 150 -1.56 6.33 17.13
N HIS A 151 -0.92 6.00 18.25
CA HIS A 151 -0.01 6.88 18.96
C HIS A 151 1.42 6.36 18.86
N ALA A 152 2.00 6.44 17.64
CA ALA A 152 3.33 5.95 17.35
C ALA A 152 4.31 7.12 17.17
N THR A 153 5.35 7.19 18.01
CA THR A 153 6.43 8.19 17.88
C THR A 153 7.54 7.79 16.93
N LYS A 154 7.43 6.57 16.38
CA LYS A 154 8.38 6.00 15.43
C LYS A 154 7.63 5.15 14.41
N ALA A 155 8.22 5.08 13.21
CA ALA A 155 7.87 4.09 12.21
C ALA A 155 9.09 3.22 11.90
N THR A 156 8.87 1.94 11.67
CA THR A 156 9.91 0.95 11.35
C THR A 156 9.90 0.68 9.86
N TYR A 157 11.06 0.68 9.23
CA TYR A 157 11.22 0.48 7.78
C TYR A 157 12.16 -0.68 7.50
N GLU A 158 11.81 -1.49 6.52
CA GLU A 158 12.78 -2.46 6.01
C GLU A 158 13.96 -1.74 5.34
N ILE A 159 15.14 -2.21 5.66
CA ILE A 159 16.39 -1.86 4.98
C ILE A 159 17.10 -3.15 4.54
N GLN A 160 18.22 -3.02 3.85
CA GLN A 160 19.05 -4.18 3.47
C GLN A 160 19.45 -4.97 4.73
N PHE A 161 19.09 -6.27 4.72
CA PHE A 161 19.41 -7.23 5.78
C PHE A 161 18.82 -6.94 7.17
N GLY A 162 17.83 -6.07 7.27
CA GLY A 162 17.25 -5.72 8.56
C GLY A 162 16.14 -4.68 8.49
N HIS A 163 15.98 -3.95 9.55
CA HIS A 163 15.02 -2.86 9.67
C HIS A 163 15.62 -1.72 10.50
N LEU A 164 15.05 -0.53 10.34
CA LEU A 164 15.47 0.68 11.05
C LEU A 164 14.24 1.46 11.51
N GLU A 165 14.24 1.87 12.78
CA GLU A 165 13.24 2.81 13.30
C GLU A 165 13.62 4.25 12.99
N ARG A 166 12.65 5.05 12.60
CA ARG A 166 12.78 6.50 12.40
C ARG A 166 11.66 7.24 13.11
N PRO A 167 11.94 8.44 13.68
CA PRO A 167 10.91 9.23 14.35
C PRO A 167 9.83 9.69 13.38
N THR A 168 8.60 9.84 13.89
CA THR A 168 7.46 10.44 13.19
C THR A 168 7.24 11.89 13.58
N THR A 169 8.13 12.44 14.42
CA THR A 169 8.12 13.81 14.93
C THR A 169 9.20 14.66 14.28
N GLU A 170 9.04 15.98 14.30
CA GLU A 170 9.99 16.96 13.77
C GLU A 170 10.48 17.91 14.88
N ASN A 171 10.70 17.38 16.11
CA ASN A 171 11.06 18.18 17.28
C ASN A 171 12.51 18.73 17.24
N THR A 172 13.36 18.12 16.44
CA THR A 172 14.76 18.51 16.27
C THR A 172 15.08 18.70 14.79
N THR A 173 16.16 19.43 14.48
CA THR A 173 16.64 19.57 13.09
C THR A 173 17.04 18.22 12.46
N TRP A 174 17.48 17.25 13.27
CA TRP A 174 17.79 15.90 12.85
C TRP A 174 16.53 15.10 12.47
N GLU A 175 15.45 15.28 13.21
CA GLU A 175 14.16 14.66 12.90
C GLU A 175 13.54 15.31 11.68
N ALA A 176 13.49 16.65 11.65
CA ALA A 176 12.96 17.41 10.52
C ALA A 176 13.68 17.12 9.19
N ALA A 177 14.98 16.75 9.24
CA ALA A 177 15.71 16.35 8.04
C ALA A 177 15.29 14.98 7.48
N LYS A 178 14.49 14.20 8.23
CA LYS A 178 13.98 12.88 7.82
C LYS A 178 12.55 12.94 7.25
N PHE A 179 12.18 14.07 6.68
CA PHE A 179 10.84 14.32 6.10
C PHE A 179 10.49 13.36 4.94
N GLU A 180 11.49 12.83 4.24
CA GLU A 180 11.40 11.73 3.28
C GLU A 180 12.50 10.71 3.56
N VAL A 181 12.15 9.44 3.54
CA VAL A 181 13.07 8.36 3.87
C VAL A 181 12.89 7.19 2.90
N CYS A 182 13.97 6.43 2.71
CA CYS A 182 13.94 5.21 1.93
C CYS A 182 13.59 4.03 2.84
N GLY A 183 12.67 3.19 2.37
CA GLY A 183 12.37 1.86 2.88
C GLY A 183 12.27 0.90 1.72
N HIS A 184 12.13 -0.41 1.97
CA HIS A 184 11.98 -1.38 0.91
C HIS A 184 10.57 -1.97 0.90
N LYS A 185 10.42 -3.27 1.07
CA LYS A 185 9.15 -3.98 0.88
C LYS A 185 8.06 -3.61 1.89
N TRP A 186 8.43 -3.02 3.04
CA TRP A 186 7.45 -2.66 4.06
C TRP A 186 7.91 -1.50 4.96
N ALA A 187 6.92 -0.80 5.49
CA ALA A 187 7.03 0.09 6.63
C ALA A 187 5.93 -0.26 7.63
N ASP A 188 6.17 -0.01 8.91
CA ASP A 188 5.23 -0.33 9.98
C ASP A 188 5.11 0.83 10.98
N MET A 189 3.90 1.11 11.40
CA MET A 189 3.62 1.99 12.53
C MET A 189 2.84 1.20 13.58
N SER A 190 3.42 1.06 14.76
CA SER A 190 2.82 0.33 15.88
C SER A 190 2.86 1.13 17.16
N GLU A 191 1.78 1.03 17.92
CA GLU A 191 1.69 1.40 19.33
C GLU A 191 1.69 0.13 20.21
N ASN A 192 1.49 0.27 21.52
CA ASN A 192 1.42 -0.88 22.40
C ASN A 192 0.17 -1.74 22.08
N GLY A 193 0.38 -2.89 21.47
CA GLY A 193 -0.64 -3.90 21.21
C GLY A 193 -1.36 -3.82 19.87
N TYR A 194 -1.12 -2.79 19.05
CA TYR A 194 -1.72 -2.67 17.73
C TYR A 194 -0.83 -1.89 16.75
N GLY A 195 -0.91 -2.24 15.48
CA GLY A 195 -0.18 -1.56 14.43
C GLY A 195 -0.75 -1.78 13.03
N VAL A 196 -0.17 -1.07 12.07
CA VAL A 196 -0.47 -1.25 10.65
C VAL A 196 0.83 -1.25 9.86
N SER A 197 1.05 -2.33 9.12
CA SER A 197 2.13 -2.40 8.15
C SER A 197 1.63 -1.97 6.77
N LEU A 198 2.43 -1.16 6.08
CA LEU A 198 2.25 -0.77 4.68
C LEU A 198 3.31 -1.50 3.85
N LEU A 199 2.87 -2.43 3.02
CA LEU A 199 3.72 -3.24 2.16
C LEU A 199 3.68 -2.70 0.73
N ASN A 200 4.72 -2.95 -0.05
CA ASN A 200 4.72 -2.61 -1.48
C ASN A 200 5.66 -3.53 -2.28
N ASP A 201 5.51 -3.53 -3.60
CA ASP A 201 6.31 -4.35 -4.51
C ASP A 201 7.47 -3.61 -5.17
N CYS A 202 7.44 -2.27 -5.27
CA CYS A 202 8.49 -1.51 -5.97
C CYS A 202 8.59 -0.03 -5.59
N LYS A 203 7.90 0.45 -4.55
CA LYS A 203 7.90 1.86 -4.15
C LYS A 203 8.69 2.04 -2.85
N TYR A 204 9.76 2.85 -2.88
CA TYR A 204 10.75 2.90 -1.80
C TYR A 204 10.82 4.26 -1.10
N GLY A 205 10.00 5.23 -1.50
CA GLY A 205 9.91 6.54 -0.86
C GLY A 205 8.80 6.57 0.19
N PHE A 206 9.14 6.90 1.41
CA PHE A 206 8.18 7.01 2.51
C PHE A 206 8.34 8.33 3.25
N SER A 207 7.24 8.81 3.81
CA SER A 207 7.26 9.82 4.86
C SER A 207 6.29 9.43 5.97
N ALA A 208 6.66 9.76 7.20
CA ALA A 208 5.80 9.58 8.36
C ALA A 208 5.80 10.86 9.18
N GLU A 209 4.64 11.43 9.40
CA GLU A 209 4.46 12.65 10.18
C GLU A 209 3.30 12.42 11.15
N GLU A 210 3.58 12.54 12.45
CA GLU A 210 2.64 12.14 13.49
C GLU A 210 2.15 10.68 13.26
N ASN A 211 0.86 10.51 13.01
CA ASN A 211 0.21 9.21 12.79
C ASN A 211 -0.07 8.92 11.32
N THR A 212 0.43 9.74 10.41
CA THR A 212 0.20 9.57 8.97
C THR A 212 1.42 8.98 8.30
N LEU A 213 1.28 7.77 7.75
CA LEU A 213 2.29 7.14 6.90
C LEU A 213 1.92 7.39 5.44
N LYS A 214 2.90 7.80 4.63
CA LYS A 214 2.71 8.04 3.20
C LYS A 214 3.70 7.23 2.38
N LEU A 215 3.24 6.73 1.24
CA LEU A 215 4.05 6.06 0.22
C LEU A 215 4.13 6.94 -1.02
N THR A 216 5.34 7.21 -1.50
CA THR A 216 5.54 7.92 -2.77
C THR A 216 5.34 6.96 -3.93
N LEU A 217 4.44 7.31 -4.83
CA LEU A 217 4.09 6.49 -5.99
C LEU A 217 4.85 6.92 -7.26
N LEU A 218 4.89 8.23 -7.56
CA LEU A 218 5.56 8.83 -8.72
C LEU A 218 6.22 10.15 -8.33
N LYS A 219 7.35 10.49 -8.97
CA LYS A 219 8.07 11.77 -8.72
C LYS A 219 8.09 12.71 -9.94
N CYS A 220 8.18 12.18 -11.15
CA CYS A 220 8.01 12.89 -12.42
C CYS A 220 9.01 14.02 -12.66
N ALA A 221 10.28 13.76 -12.38
CA ALA A 221 11.39 14.66 -12.69
C ALA A 221 11.55 14.90 -14.21
N THR A 222 12.15 16.02 -14.60
CA THR A 222 12.42 16.34 -16.02
C THR A 222 13.89 16.39 -16.38
N ASN A 223 14.77 16.23 -15.42
CA ASN A 223 16.23 16.24 -15.63
C ASN A 223 16.92 15.16 -14.78
N PRO A 224 17.77 14.29 -15.34
CA PRO A 224 18.31 14.31 -16.70
C PRO A 224 17.40 13.71 -17.78
N ASN A 225 16.39 12.95 -17.42
CA ASN A 225 15.42 12.42 -18.35
C ASN A 225 14.18 13.32 -18.36
N PRO A 226 13.84 14.00 -19.48
CA PRO A 226 12.68 14.86 -19.54
C PRO A 226 11.35 14.10 -19.47
N GLU A 227 11.35 12.80 -19.75
CA GLU A 227 10.17 11.92 -19.73
C GLU A 227 10.22 10.94 -18.55
N ALA A 228 10.89 11.30 -17.43
CA ALA A 228 10.92 10.44 -16.26
C ALA A 228 9.51 10.23 -15.70
N ASP A 229 9.17 8.98 -15.36
CA ASP A 229 7.88 8.54 -14.85
C ASP A 229 6.67 8.85 -15.74
N GLN A 230 6.88 9.16 -17.03
CA GLN A 230 5.77 9.32 -17.99
C GLN A 230 5.30 7.95 -18.50
N GLY A 231 3.98 7.85 -18.78
CA GLY A 231 3.35 6.67 -19.37
C GLY A 231 2.77 5.71 -18.34
N HIS A 232 2.72 4.43 -18.71
CA HIS A 232 1.96 3.42 -17.98
C HIS A 232 2.74 2.77 -16.85
N HIS A 233 2.15 2.75 -15.65
CA HIS A 233 2.71 2.14 -14.43
C HIS A 233 1.75 1.12 -13.86
N THR A 234 2.28 -0.02 -13.44
CA THR A 234 1.56 -1.03 -12.66
C THR A 234 2.35 -1.38 -11.41
N PHE A 235 1.71 -1.35 -10.27
CA PHE A 235 2.33 -1.72 -8.99
C PHE A 235 1.26 -1.97 -7.93
N THR A 236 1.66 -2.65 -6.85
CA THR A 236 0.77 -2.96 -5.74
C THR A 236 1.38 -2.52 -4.41
N TYR A 237 0.57 -1.92 -3.57
CA TYR A 237 0.86 -1.78 -2.15
C TYR A 237 -0.28 -2.39 -1.33
N SER A 238 0.00 -2.69 -0.07
CA SER A 238 -0.97 -3.40 0.77
C SER A 238 -0.99 -2.87 2.18
N LEU A 239 -2.17 -2.84 2.79
CA LEU A 239 -2.33 -2.62 4.21
C LEU A 239 -2.43 -3.96 4.95
N LEU A 240 -1.78 -4.03 6.09
CA LEU A 240 -1.86 -5.17 7.00
C LEU A 240 -2.05 -4.66 8.43
N PRO A 241 -3.30 -4.35 8.84
CA PRO A 241 -3.61 -4.07 10.23
C PRO A 241 -3.40 -5.30 11.10
N HIS A 242 -2.85 -5.14 12.31
CA HIS A 242 -2.47 -6.26 13.16
C HIS A 242 -2.45 -5.93 14.65
N THR A 243 -2.60 -6.94 15.48
CA THR A 243 -2.32 -6.86 16.91
C THR A 243 -0.83 -7.08 17.15
N GLY A 244 -0.30 -6.51 18.25
CA GLY A 244 1.13 -6.57 18.54
C GLY A 244 1.97 -5.67 17.63
N ASP A 245 3.20 -6.09 17.31
CA ASP A 245 4.11 -5.39 16.40
C ASP A 245 4.26 -6.12 15.04
N PHE A 246 5.09 -5.58 14.16
CA PHE A 246 5.33 -6.15 12.82
C PHE A 246 5.87 -7.59 12.85
N ARG A 247 6.46 -8.05 13.97
CA ARG A 247 6.97 -9.41 14.13
C ARG A 247 5.82 -10.37 14.43
N ASP A 248 4.91 -9.97 15.31
CA ASP A 248 3.70 -10.74 15.64
C ASP A 248 2.80 -10.89 14.42
N ALA A 249 2.70 -9.83 13.61
CA ALA A 249 1.97 -9.81 12.34
C ALA A 249 2.61 -10.63 11.22
N HIS A 250 3.83 -11.11 11.40
CA HIS A 250 4.61 -11.72 10.33
C HIS A 250 4.78 -10.81 9.09
N THR A 251 4.84 -9.50 9.28
CA THR A 251 4.92 -8.49 8.22
C THR A 251 6.00 -8.79 7.19
N ILE A 252 7.18 -9.21 7.63
CA ILE A 252 8.29 -9.58 6.74
C ILE A 252 7.87 -10.71 5.78
N ARG A 253 7.18 -11.73 6.29
CA ARG A 253 6.71 -12.86 5.49
C ARG A 253 5.63 -12.42 4.49
N GLU A 254 4.70 -11.58 4.91
CA GLU A 254 3.64 -11.06 4.03
C GLU A 254 4.21 -10.13 2.95
N ALA A 255 5.21 -9.31 3.28
CA ALA A 255 5.93 -8.49 2.32
C ALA A 255 6.67 -9.34 1.26
N TYR A 256 7.31 -10.44 1.69
CA TYR A 256 7.89 -11.39 0.74
C TYR A 256 6.84 -12.10 -0.13
N ARG A 257 5.67 -12.44 0.42
CA ARG A 257 4.56 -13.03 -0.36
C ARG A 257 4.03 -12.08 -1.43
N LEU A 258 3.97 -10.77 -1.13
CA LEU A 258 3.59 -9.76 -2.11
C LEU A 258 4.63 -9.65 -3.23
N ASN A 259 5.93 -9.64 -2.88
CA ASN A 259 7.03 -9.43 -3.82
C ASN A 259 7.46 -10.71 -4.59
N GLN A 260 7.12 -11.86 -4.07
CA GLN A 260 7.46 -13.17 -4.63
C GLN A 260 6.21 -14.07 -4.62
N PRO A 261 5.24 -13.80 -5.50
CA PRO A 261 4.03 -14.60 -5.57
C PRO A 261 4.35 -16.04 -5.97
N LEU A 262 3.49 -16.97 -5.55
CA LEU A 262 3.60 -18.37 -5.92
C LEU A 262 3.44 -18.53 -7.44
N MET A 263 4.37 -19.27 -8.04
CA MET A 263 4.22 -19.68 -9.44
C MET A 263 3.37 -20.95 -9.48
N THR A 264 2.37 -20.95 -10.36
CA THR A 264 1.50 -22.10 -10.59
C THR A 264 1.68 -22.66 -11.99
N THR A 265 1.64 -23.97 -12.12
CA THR A 265 1.63 -24.66 -13.41
C THR A 265 0.64 -25.79 -13.39
N ALA A 266 0.05 -26.12 -14.53
CA ALA A 266 -0.80 -27.28 -14.64
C ALA A 266 0.06 -28.58 -14.58
N LEU A 267 -0.39 -29.55 -13.79
CA LEU A 267 0.23 -30.88 -13.79
C LEU A 267 -0.33 -31.69 -14.96
N HIS A 268 0.55 -32.39 -15.66
CA HIS A 268 0.19 -33.36 -16.66
C HIS A 268 0.10 -34.79 -16.05
N PRO A 269 -0.68 -35.72 -16.65
CA PRO A 269 -0.88 -37.05 -16.08
C PRO A 269 0.39 -37.89 -15.85
N HIS A 270 1.50 -37.46 -16.42
CA HIS A 270 2.80 -38.13 -16.34
C HIS A 270 3.81 -37.42 -15.40
N ASP A 271 3.41 -36.33 -14.75
CA ASP A 271 4.30 -35.60 -13.85
C ASP A 271 4.54 -36.41 -12.59
N ASP A 272 5.80 -36.54 -12.18
CA ASP A 272 6.16 -37.21 -10.94
C ASP A 272 5.85 -36.30 -9.74
N THR A 273 4.82 -36.68 -8.99
CA THR A 273 4.40 -35.96 -7.76
C THR A 273 5.00 -36.58 -6.49
N SER A 274 5.90 -37.59 -6.63
CA SER A 274 6.51 -38.28 -5.48
C SER A 274 7.66 -37.49 -4.84
N MET A 275 8.10 -36.40 -5.43
CA MET A 275 9.15 -35.55 -4.88
C MET A 275 8.73 -34.90 -3.56
N PRO A 276 9.67 -34.71 -2.61
CA PRO A 276 9.32 -34.07 -1.34
C PRO A 276 8.81 -32.66 -1.56
N ALA A 277 7.72 -32.31 -0.86
CA ALA A 277 7.02 -31.02 -1.02
C ALA A 277 7.81 -29.81 -0.49
N ALA A 278 8.93 -30.01 0.18
CA ALA A 278 9.77 -28.94 0.69
C ALA A 278 11.25 -29.30 0.62
N PHE A 279 12.07 -28.31 0.29
CA PHE A 279 13.52 -28.37 0.38
C PHE A 279 13.96 -27.50 1.56
N SER A 280 14.76 -28.03 2.44
CA SER A 280 15.31 -27.32 3.60
C SER A 280 16.49 -26.45 3.21
#